data_3df5944e8b568c31d647a1074a6c2640
#
_entry.id   3df5944e8b568c31d647a1074a6c2640
#
_cell.length_a   1.000
_cell.length_b   1.000
_cell.length_c   1.000
_cell.angle_alpha   90.00
_cell.angle_beta   90.00
_cell.angle_gamma   90.00
#
_symmetry.space_group_name_H-M   'P 1'
#
loop_
_entity.id
_entity.type
_entity.pdbx_description
1 polymer ?
#
loop_
_entity_poly.entity_id
_entity_poly.type
_entity_poly.pdbx_seq_one_letter_code
_entity_poly.pdbx_strand_id
1 'polypeptide(L)'
;MRRAKKPSLAAVALLRQATAIAPKRMKASDGLLPSAAHLKASPTSDHNTGLAVDLTHDPKNGIDCAVIFEKLKEDARVKYLIFNGKIWSKQYAKKGNRKYTGSNPHSHHLHVSINDGCGDDTSPWFWWLNQPSLKSQLIANLQPKPKKKLASGTIVVPTKPEAVVCTCCKLHTWTVETKRKAI
;
A
#
# COMPACT_ATOMS: atom_id res chain seq x y z
N MET A 1 -18.35 -10.21 30.45
CA MET A 1 -18.72 -9.90 29.05
C MET A 1 -18.90 -11.21 28.30
N ARG A 2 -19.99 -11.39 27.55
CA ARG A 2 -20.22 -12.63 26.80
C ARG A 2 -19.35 -12.64 25.52
N ARG A 3 -18.58 -13.70 25.31
CA ARG A 3 -17.86 -13.95 24.07
C ARG A 3 -18.82 -14.08 22.89
N ALA A 4 -18.58 -13.36 21.80
CA ALA A 4 -19.32 -13.58 20.57
C ALA A 4 -19.08 -15.00 20.03
N LYS A 5 -20.12 -15.66 19.59
CA LYS A 5 -20.04 -16.97 18.94
C LYS A 5 -19.65 -16.88 17.46
N LYS A 6 -19.92 -15.73 16.86
CA LYS A 6 -19.65 -15.45 15.43
C LYS A 6 -19.08 -14.05 15.28
N PRO A 7 -18.15 -13.82 14.32
CA PRO A 7 -17.71 -12.48 13.97
C PRO A 7 -18.84 -11.71 13.29
N SER A 8 -18.77 -10.39 13.33
CA SER A 8 -19.68 -9.52 12.59
C SER A 8 -19.53 -9.71 11.07
N LEU A 9 -20.60 -9.46 10.33
CA LEU A 9 -20.58 -9.54 8.86
C LEU A 9 -19.61 -8.52 8.26
N ALA A 10 -19.52 -7.34 8.85
CA ALA A 10 -18.57 -6.30 8.46
C ALA A 10 -17.11 -6.77 8.57
N ALA A 11 -16.75 -7.42 9.68
CA ALA A 11 -15.39 -7.96 9.87
C ALA A 11 -15.05 -9.06 8.87
N VAL A 12 -15.99 -9.98 8.61
CA VAL A 12 -15.83 -11.03 7.57
C VAL A 12 -15.72 -10.42 6.18
N ALA A 13 -16.52 -9.39 5.88
CA ALA A 13 -16.50 -8.69 4.59
C ALA A 13 -15.14 -8.05 4.31
N LEU A 14 -14.47 -7.46 5.32
CA LEU A 14 -13.15 -6.86 5.16
C LEU A 14 -12.13 -7.90 4.67
N LEU A 15 -11.99 -9.05 5.33
CA LEU A 15 -11.05 -10.10 4.94
C LEU A 15 -11.38 -10.71 3.57
N ARG A 16 -12.67 -10.90 3.28
CA ARG A 16 -13.11 -11.41 1.99
C ARG A 16 -12.76 -10.44 0.86
N GLN A 17 -13.03 -9.15 1.04
CA GLN A 17 -12.73 -8.11 0.06
C GLN A 17 -11.21 -7.93 -0.10
N ALA A 18 -10.44 -7.94 0.99
CA ALA A 18 -8.98 -7.94 0.93
C ALA A 18 -8.43 -9.11 0.09
N THR A 19 -9.02 -10.29 0.26
CA THR A 19 -8.61 -11.48 -0.53
C THR A 19 -9.06 -11.36 -2.00
N ALA A 20 -10.18 -10.73 -2.28
CA ALA A 20 -10.64 -10.52 -3.65
C ALA A 20 -9.73 -9.56 -4.43
N ILE A 21 -9.23 -8.49 -3.80
CA ILE A 21 -8.30 -7.54 -4.43
C ILE A 21 -6.86 -8.04 -4.48
N ALA A 22 -6.47 -8.92 -3.56
CA ALA A 22 -5.12 -9.48 -3.43
C ALA A 22 -5.19 -11.00 -3.19
N PRO A 23 -5.49 -11.82 -4.22
CA PRO A 23 -5.75 -13.25 -4.05
C PRO A 23 -4.56 -14.05 -3.51
N LYS A 24 -3.33 -13.58 -3.75
CA LYS A 24 -2.09 -14.21 -3.31
C LYS A 24 -1.58 -13.71 -1.95
N ARG A 25 -2.34 -12.84 -1.27
CA ARG A 25 -1.93 -12.29 0.01
C ARG A 25 -1.74 -13.35 1.09
N MET A 26 -0.80 -13.16 1.98
CA MET A 26 -0.67 -13.92 3.20
C MET A 26 -1.84 -13.66 4.16
N LYS A 27 -2.13 -14.65 5.01
CA LYS A 27 -3.24 -14.63 5.99
C LYS A 27 -2.79 -15.08 7.39
N ALA A 28 -1.48 -15.14 7.62
CA ALA A 28 -0.91 -15.70 8.84
C ALA A 28 -1.34 -14.98 10.12
N SER A 29 -1.65 -13.70 10.02
CA SER A 29 -2.12 -12.87 11.14
C SER A 29 -3.56 -12.39 10.95
N ASP A 30 -4.33 -13.00 10.04
CA ASP A 30 -5.77 -12.70 9.95
C ASP A 30 -6.47 -13.20 11.20
N GLY A 31 -7.32 -12.36 11.80
CA GLY A 31 -8.03 -12.68 13.02
C GLY A 31 -9.44 -12.07 13.05
N LEU A 32 -10.41 -12.83 13.54
CA LEU A 32 -11.82 -12.39 13.70
C LEU A 32 -12.30 -12.53 15.13
N LEU A 33 -12.14 -13.71 15.73
CA LEU A 33 -12.57 -14.01 17.10
C LEU A 33 -11.34 -14.28 17.98
N PRO A 34 -11.43 -14.00 19.28
CA PRO A 34 -10.33 -14.19 20.19
C PRO A 34 -10.07 -15.68 20.47
N SER A 35 -8.81 -16.04 20.66
CA SER A 35 -8.44 -17.29 21.32
C SER A 35 -8.80 -17.24 22.81
N ALA A 36 -8.80 -18.39 23.50
CA ALA A 36 -8.99 -18.43 24.94
C ALA A 36 -7.93 -17.63 25.73
N ALA A 37 -6.68 -17.66 25.25
CA ALA A 37 -5.58 -16.89 25.81
C ALA A 37 -5.81 -15.37 25.63
N HIS A 38 -6.27 -14.95 24.45
CA HIS A 38 -6.57 -13.54 24.17
C HIS A 38 -7.71 -13.01 25.03
N LEU A 39 -8.77 -13.81 25.24
CA LEU A 39 -9.88 -13.44 26.13
C LEU A 39 -9.41 -13.13 27.58
N LYS A 40 -8.46 -13.93 28.07
CA LYS A 40 -7.89 -13.74 29.40
C LYS A 40 -6.98 -12.52 29.47
N ALA A 41 -6.15 -12.30 28.44
CA ALA A 41 -5.16 -11.23 28.41
C ALA A 41 -5.79 -9.86 28.05
N SER A 42 -6.88 -9.84 27.29
CA SER A 42 -7.51 -8.62 26.76
C SER A 42 -9.03 -8.67 26.88
N PRO A 43 -9.57 -8.60 28.10
CA PRO A 43 -11.01 -8.78 28.37
C PRO A 43 -11.89 -7.69 27.75
N THR A 44 -11.33 -6.53 27.40
CA THR A 44 -12.03 -5.39 26.79
C THR A 44 -11.86 -5.30 25.27
N SER A 45 -11.19 -6.27 24.66
CA SER A 45 -10.96 -6.30 23.21
C SER A 45 -12.27 -6.45 22.43
N ASP A 46 -12.42 -5.70 21.33
CA ASP A 46 -13.60 -5.79 20.44
C ASP A 46 -13.65 -7.12 19.66
N HIS A 47 -12.57 -7.91 19.61
CA HIS A 47 -12.62 -9.31 19.15
C HIS A 47 -13.58 -10.15 20.03
N ASN A 48 -13.71 -9.83 21.31
CA ASN A 48 -14.58 -10.56 22.23
C ASN A 48 -16.05 -10.41 21.87
N THR A 49 -16.42 -9.30 21.24
CA THR A 49 -17.77 -9.00 20.76
C THR A 49 -17.96 -9.33 19.30
N GLY A 50 -16.90 -9.78 18.59
CA GLY A 50 -16.92 -10.02 17.15
C GLY A 50 -16.86 -8.76 16.30
N LEU A 51 -16.64 -7.61 16.91
CA LEU A 51 -16.57 -6.28 16.25
C LEU A 51 -15.13 -5.85 15.98
N ALA A 52 -14.22 -6.80 15.76
CA ALA A 52 -12.86 -6.50 15.35
C ALA A 52 -12.37 -7.50 14.30
N VAL A 53 -11.39 -7.05 13.52
CA VAL A 53 -10.71 -7.85 12.51
C VAL A 53 -9.22 -7.48 12.44
N ASP A 54 -8.38 -8.49 12.37
CA ASP A 54 -6.96 -8.35 12.07
C ASP A 54 -6.72 -8.71 10.60
N LEU A 55 -6.06 -7.81 9.86
CA LEU A 55 -5.70 -7.98 8.45
C LEU A 55 -4.17 -8.09 8.34
N THR A 56 -3.67 -9.21 7.84
CA THR A 56 -2.24 -9.44 7.64
C THR A 56 -1.62 -8.38 6.74
N HIS A 57 -0.49 -7.80 7.17
CA HIS A 57 0.33 -6.87 6.40
C HIS A 57 1.17 -7.63 5.39
N ASP A 58 0.91 -7.45 4.09
CA ASP A 58 1.62 -8.11 2.99
C ASP A 58 1.72 -7.18 1.76
N PRO A 59 2.56 -6.13 1.83
CA PRO A 59 2.67 -5.14 0.76
C PRO A 59 3.18 -5.74 -0.56
N LYS A 60 3.97 -6.82 -0.50
CA LYS A 60 4.47 -7.51 -1.70
C LYS A 60 3.37 -8.13 -2.54
N ASN A 61 2.29 -8.57 -1.89
CA ASN A 61 1.13 -9.18 -2.54
C ASN A 61 -0.10 -8.26 -2.52
N GLY A 62 0.07 -6.95 -2.33
CA GLY A 62 -0.96 -5.94 -2.54
C GLY A 62 -1.74 -5.50 -1.30
N ILE A 63 -1.37 -5.94 -0.08
CA ILE A 63 -1.99 -5.50 1.18
C ILE A 63 -1.00 -4.67 2.00
N ASP A 64 -0.90 -3.39 1.69
CA ASP A 64 -0.14 -2.44 2.50
C ASP A 64 -1.01 -1.87 3.62
N CYS A 65 -0.86 -2.41 4.82
CA CYS A 65 -1.60 -1.97 5.99
C CYS A 65 -1.30 -0.53 6.42
N ALA A 66 -0.16 0.06 6.03
CA ALA A 66 0.10 1.46 6.32
C ALA A 66 -0.81 2.38 5.49
N VAL A 67 -0.98 2.08 4.21
CA VAL A 67 -1.89 2.80 3.31
C VAL A 67 -3.35 2.58 3.74
N ILE A 68 -3.72 1.32 4.03
CA ILE A 68 -5.08 0.96 4.45
C ILE A 68 -5.46 1.65 5.77
N PHE A 69 -4.53 1.70 6.73
CA PHE A 69 -4.72 2.41 8.00
C PHE A 69 -5.11 3.87 7.80
N GLU A 70 -4.41 4.59 6.91
CA GLU A 70 -4.71 6.00 6.64
C GLU A 70 -6.09 6.17 5.96
N LYS A 71 -6.44 5.30 5.02
CA LYS A 71 -7.72 5.34 4.30
C LYS A 71 -8.91 5.00 5.18
N LEU A 72 -8.77 3.99 6.05
CA LEU A 72 -9.86 3.56 6.92
C LEU A 72 -10.23 4.56 8.02
N LYS A 73 -9.42 5.58 8.28
CA LYS A 73 -9.79 6.69 9.18
C LYS A 73 -11.04 7.44 8.72
N GLU A 74 -11.28 7.46 7.41
CA GLU A 74 -12.44 8.13 6.81
C GLU A 74 -13.71 7.26 6.84
N ASP A 75 -13.59 5.96 7.13
CA ASP A 75 -14.72 5.03 7.15
C ASP A 75 -15.56 5.21 8.41
N ALA A 76 -16.86 5.41 8.23
CA ALA A 76 -17.79 5.64 9.34
C ALA A 76 -17.90 4.44 10.30
N ARG A 77 -17.68 3.23 9.80
CA ARG A 77 -17.73 1.98 10.58
C ARG A 77 -16.58 1.83 11.56
N VAL A 78 -15.45 2.52 11.33
CA VAL A 78 -14.25 2.37 12.15
C VAL A 78 -14.38 3.09 13.47
N LYS A 79 -14.14 2.35 14.56
CA LYS A 79 -14.07 2.85 15.94
C LYS A 79 -12.64 3.26 16.28
N TYR A 80 -11.67 2.37 16.07
CA TYR A 80 -10.25 2.65 16.15
C TYR A 80 -9.43 1.68 15.31
N LEU A 81 -8.18 2.07 15.04
CA LEU A 81 -7.20 1.32 14.25
C LEU A 81 -5.90 1.22 15.03
N ILE A 82 -5.23 0.05 14.99
CA ILE A 82 -3.89 -0.12 15.55
C ILE A 82 -3.00 -0.77 14.49
N PHE A 83 -1.86 -0.13 14.20
CA PHE A 83 -0.86 -0.69 13.30
C PHE A 83 0.53 -0.14 13.62
N ASN A 84 1.52 -1.02 13.64
CA ASN A 84 2.94 -0.69 13.80
C ASN A 84 3.22 0.32 14.92
N GLY A 85 2.73 0.04 16.14
CA GLY A 85 2.93 0.87 17.32
C GLY A 85 2.15 2.19 17.33
N LYS A 86 1.20 2.38 16.39
CA LYS A 86 0.33 3.56 16.32
C LYS A 86 -1.11 3.17 16.54
N ILE A 87 -1.85 4.06 17.21
CA ILE A 87 -3.31 3.96 17.37
C ILE A 87 -3.96 5.26 16.89
N TRP A 88 -5.01 5.12 16.12
CA TRP A 88 -5.95 6.19 15.81
C TRP A 88 -7.34 5.77 16.27
N SER A 89 -8.14 6.69 16.74
CA SER A 89 -9.54 6.42 17.10
C SER A 89 -10.45 7.57 16.73
N LYS A 90 -11.67 7.27 16.33
CA LYS A 90 -12.67 8.26 15.93
C LYS A 90 -12.97 9.26 17.03
N GLN A 91 -13.07 8.79 18.29
CA GLN A 91 -13.29 9.63 19.47
C GLN A 91 -12.20 10.71 19.63
N TYR A 92 -10.96 10.42 19.24
CA TYR A 92 -9.83 11.35 19.36
C TYR A 92 -9.24 11.71 18.00
N ALA A 93 -10.04 11.75 16.94
CA ALA A 93 -9.59 12.00 15.58
C ALA A 93 -8.78 13.30 15.43
N LYS A 94 -9.18 14.37 16.15
CA LYS A 94 -8.45 15.65 16.18
C LYS A 94 -7.01 15.55 16.73
N LYS A 95 -6.70 14.52 17.53
CA LYS A 95 -5.34 14.29 18.07
C LYS A 95 -4.45 13.53 17.09
N GLY A 96 -4.98 13.11 15.92
CA GLY A 96 -4.24 12.32 14.94
C GLY A 96 -3.80 10.95 15.45
N ASN A 97 -2.71 10.44 14.89
CA ASN A 97 -2.09 9.19 15.31
C ASN A 97 -1.37 9.38 16.65
N ARG A 98 -1.59 8.47 17.56
CA ARG A 98 -0.95 8.45 18.88
C ARG A 98 -0.08 7.19 19.00
N LYS A 99 0.92 7.21 19.88
CA LYS A 99 1.70 6.03 20.25
C LYS A 99 0.76 5.00 20.89
N TYR A 100 0.81 3.76 20.40
CA TYR A 100 0.13 2.64 21.03
C TYR A 100 1.01 2.07 22.14
N THR A 101 0.46 1.89 23.32
CA THR A 101 1.20 1.47 24.54
C THR A 101 0.84 0.05 24.99
N GLY A 102 0.00 -0.67 24.24
CA GLY A 102 -0.30 -2.07 24.52
C GLY A 102 0.88 -2.99 24.22
N SER A 103 0.85 -4.19 24.77
CA SER A 103 1.94 -5.18 24.69
C SER A 103 2.21 -5.68 23.25
N ASN A 104 1.17 -5.75 22.39
CA ASN A 104 1.33 -6.13 20.99
C ASN A 104 1.34 -4.89 20.08
N PRO A 105 2.47 -4.52 19.46
CA PRO A 105 2.57 -3.34 18.60
C PRO A 105 1.82 -3.46 17.26
N HIS A 106 1.25 -4.63 16.93
CA HIS A 106 0.56 -4.92 15.67
C HIS A 106 1.43 -4.64 14.42
N SER A 107 2.70 -5.08 14.44
CA SER A 107 3.63 -4.85 13.32
C SER A 107 3.35 -5.73 12.10
N HIS A 108 2.68 -6.88 12.30
CA HIS A 108 2.42 -7.86 11.24
C HIS A 108 0.99 -7.84 10.71
N HIS A 109 0.10 -7.08 11.30
CA HIS A 109 -1.29 -6.94 10.91
C HIS A 109 -1.87 -5.59 11.32
N LEU A 110 -2.89 -5.16 10.62
CA LEU A 110 -3.72 -4.02 10.97
C LEU A 110 -4.91 -4.52 11.79
N HIS A 111 -5.03 -4.04 13.03
CA HIS A 111 -6.23 -4.22 13.84
C HIS A 111 -7.26 -3.14 13.49
N VAL A 112 -8.46 -3.56 13.14
CA VAL A 112 -9.60 -2.68 12.83
C VAL A 112 -10.72 -3.00 13.80
N SER A 113 -11.06 -2.05 14.67
CA SER A 113 -12.23 -2.12 15.53
C SER A 113 -13.42 -1.41 14.87
N ILE A 114 -14.58 -2.04 14.94
CA ILE A 114 -15.82 -1.62 14.27
C ILE A 114 -16.75 -1.00 15.32
N ASN A 115 -17.41 0.10 14.97
CA ASN A 115 -18.40 0.75 15.82
C ASN A 115 -19.58 -0.17 16.12
N ASP A 116 -20.10 -0.07 17.34
CA ASP A 116 -21.36 -0.70 17.73
C ASP A 116 -22.47 -0.25 16.75
N GLY A 117 -23.28 -1.19 16.30
CA GLY A 117 -24.32 -0.94 15.29
C GLY A 117 -23.88 -1.02 13.83
N CYS A 118 -22.55 -1.08 13.53
CA CYS A 118 -22.04 -1.24 12.16
C CYS A 118 -21.64 -2.68 11.83
N GLY A 119 -21.91 -3.65 12.71
CA GLY A 119 -21.49 -5.04 12.53
C GLY A 119 -22.07 -5.74 11.31
N ASP A 120 -23.22 -5.32 10.82
CA ASP A 120 -23.90 -5.92 9.66
C ASP A 120 -23.63 -5.20 8.33
N ASP A 121 -22.90 -4.07 8.38
CA ASP A 121 -22.58 -3.28 7.19
C ASP A 121 -21.44 -3.91 6.38
N THR A 122 -21.79 -4.58 5.28
CA THR A 122 -20.87 -5.25 4.35
C THR A 122 -20.48 -4.40 3.14
N SER A 123 -20.81 -3.12 3.12
CA SER A 123 -20.43 -2.20 2.05
C SER A 123 -18.91 -2.22 1.78
N PRO A 124 -18.45 -1.72 0.63
CA PRO A 124 -17.04 -1.81 0.26
C PRO A 124 -16.11 -1.18 1.31
N TRP A 125 -15.18 -1.97 1.87
CA TRP A 125 -14.13 -1.51 2.76
C TRP A 125 -13.00 -0.78 2.02
N PHE A 126 -12.77 -1.17 0.76
CA PHE A 126 -11.71 -0.61 -0.09
C PHE A 126 -12.33 0.32 -1.15
N TRP A 127 -13.29 1.15 -0.74
CA TRP A 127 -14.07 2.06 -1.57
C TRP A 127 -13.21 3.01 -2.42
N TRP A 128 -12.06 3.39 -1.93
CA TRP A 128 -11.12 4.27 -2.65
C TRP A 128 -10.54 3.64 -3.91
N LEU A 129 -10.48 2.30 -4.02
CA LEU A 129 -9.99 1.62 -5.22
C LEU A 129 -10.95 1.74 -6.41
N ASN A 130 -12.21 2.05 -6.15
CA ASN A 130 -13.23 2.22 -7.19
C ASN A 130 -13.42 3.68 -7.62
N GLN A 131 -12.64 4.62 -7.08
CA GLN A 131 -12.73 6.02 -7.48
C GLN A 131 -12.12 6.24 -8.86
N PRO A 132 -12.81 6.91 -9.79
CA PRO A 132 -12.35 7.12 -11.18
C PRO A 132 -10.96 7.79 -11.26
N SER A 133 -10.67 8.71 -10.35
CA SER A 133 -9.38 9.43 -10.28
C SER A 133 -8.18 8.50 -10.02
N LEU A 134 -8.36 7.46 -9.22
CA LEU A 134 -7.28 6.50 -8.92
C LEU A 134 -7.10 5.49 -10.05
N LYS A 135 -8.18 5.06 -10.72
CA LYS A 135 -8.07 4.25 -11.95
C LYS A 135 -7.32 5.02 -13.04
N SER A 136 -7.61 6.31 -13.22
CA SER A 136 -6.93 7.16 -14.19
C SER A 136 -5.45 7.35 -13.85
N GLN A 137 -5.09 7.52 -12.57
CA GLN A 137 -3.70 7.63 -12.12
C GLN A 137 -2.93 6.31 -12.26
N LEU A 138 -3.56 5.16 -11.98
CA LEU A 138 -2.94 3.86 -12.21
C LEU A 138 -2.68 3.61 -13.70
N ILE A 139 -3.65 3.93 -14.56
CA ILE A 139 -3.51 3.80 -16.01
C ILE A 139 -2.44 4.75 -16.53
N ALA A 140 -2.39 6.00 -16.05
CA ALA A 140 -1.35 6.96 -16.41
C ALA A 140 0.06 6.52 -16.00
N ASN A 141 0.19 5.83 -14.85
CA ASN A 141 1.47 5.30 -14.37
C ASN A 141 1.90 4.01 -15.09
N LEU A 142 0.97 3.29 -15.71
CA LEU A 142 1.24 2.09 -16.52
C LEU A 142 1.57 2.44 -17.99
N GLN A 143 1.30 3.67 -18.42
CA GLN A 143 1.73 4.10 -19.75
C GLN A 143 3.24 4.34 -19.77
N PRO A 144 3.98 3.82 -20.78
CA PRO A 144 5.40 4.10 -20.90
C PRO A 144 5.58 5.61 -20.99
N LYS A 145 6.41 6.17 -20.10
CA LYS A 145 6.75 7.60 -20.13
C LYS A 145 7.16 7.97 -21.54
N PRO A 146 6.60 9.03 -22.16
CA PRO A 146 6.98 9.45 -23.50
C PRO A 146 8.50 9.64 -23.51
N LYS A 147 9.18 8.90 -24.37
CA LYS A 147 10.62 9.10 -24.59
C LYS A 147 10.79 10.58 -24.89
N LYS A 148 11.56 11.31 -24.07
CA LYS A 148 11.94 12.68 -24.35
C LYS A 148 12.42 12.71 -25.79
N LYS A 149 11.70 13.39 -26.71
CA LYS A 149 12.21 13.71 -28.02
C LYS A 149 13.51 14.46 -27.78
N LEU A 150 14.62 13.86 -28.17
CA LEU A 150 15.88 14.59 -28.25
C LEU A 150 15.60 15.78 -29.16
N ALA A 151 15.79 16.99 -28.66
CA ALA A 151 15.68 18.18 -29.46
C ALA A 151 16.58 17.96 -30.69
N SER A 152 16.00 18.10 -31.90
CA SER A 152 16.73 18.08 -33.15
C SER A 152 17.68 19.29 -33.16
N GLY A 153 18.82 19.13 -32.49
CA GLY A 153 19.94 20.04 -32.64
C GLY A 153 20.53 19.80 -34.01
N THR A 154 20.56 20.82 -34.86
CA THR A 154 21.29 20.85 -36.12
C THR A 154 22.74 20.51 -35.79
N ILE A 155 23.20 19.29 -36.13
CA ILE A 155 24.61 18.92 -35.99
C ILE A 155 25.35 19.70 -37.07
N VAL A 156 26.03 20.77 -36.70
CA VAL A 156 27.00 21.44 -37.53
C VAL A 156 28.21 20.52 -37.62
N VAL A 157 28.36 19.82 -38.71
CA VAL A 157 29.52 18.97 -38.97
C VAL A 157 30.68 19.90 -39.37
N PRO A 158 31.80 19.93 -38.61
CA PRO A 158 32.97 20.71 -39.00
C PRO A 158 33.54 20.17 -40.32
N THR A 159 33.78 21.05 -41.28
CA THR A 159 34.26 20.73 -42.62
C THR A 159 35.76 20.45 -42.73
N LYS A 160 36.47 20.39 -41.60
CA LYS A 160 37.89 20.00 -41.57
C LYS A 160 38.13 18.92 -40.48
N PRO A 161 38.86 17.85 -40.80
CA PRO A 161 39.28 16.89 -39.80
C PRO A 161 40.36 17.54 -38.93
N GLU A 162 39.99 17.88 -37.68
CA GLU A 162 40.97 18.18 -36.66
C GLU A 162 41.50 16.87 -36.07
N ALA A 163 42.82 16.72 -36.07
CA ALA A 163 43.48 15.57 -35.48
C ALA A 163 43.34 15.67 -33.94
N VAL A 164 42.53 14.76 -33.36
CA VAL A 164 42.44 14.61 -31.92
C VAL A 164 43.66 13.83 -31.45
N VAL A 165 44.59 14.53 -30.80
CA VAL A 165 45.76 13.91 -30.15
C VAL A 165 45.34 13.40 -28.78
N CYS A 166 45.38 12.10 -28.59
CA CYS A 166 45.17 11.50 -27.26
C CYS A 166 46.44 11.73 -26.40
N THR A 167 46.32 12.41 -25.27
CA THR A 167 47.42 12.71 -24.36
C THR A 167 47.95 11.51 -23.58
N CYS A 168 47.34 10.35 -23.66
CA CYS A 168 47.74 9.15 -22.91
C CYS A 168 48.56 8.12 -23.70
N CYS A 169 48.59 8.18 -25.08
CA CYS A 169 49.40 7.29 -25.87
C CYS A 169 49.88 7.98 -27.15
N LYS A 170 51.17 8.20 -27.26
CA LYS A 170 51.83 8.96 -28.34
C LYS A 170 51.86 8.28 -29.72
N LEU A 171 51.11 7.22 -29.99
CA LEU A 171 51.21 6.46 -31.24
C LEU A 171 49.91 5.73 -31.54
N HIS A 172 48.93 6.38 -32.19
CA HIS A 172 48.04 5.75 -33.15
C HIS A 172 47.05 6.76 -33.70
N THR A 173 47.16 7.02 -35.02
CA THR A 173 46.17 7.74 -35.80
C THR A 173 45.07 6.78 -36.21
N TRP A 174 43.81 7.07 -35.86
CA TRP A 174 42.66 6.33 -36.35
C TRP A 174 41.95 7.17 -37.39
N THR A 175 41.81 6.64 -38.60
CA THR A 175 40.94 7.20 -39.64
C THR A 175 39.55 6.60 -39.47
N VAL A 176 38.52 7.45 -39.24
CA VAL A 176 37.11 7.03 -39.21
C VAL A 176 36.54 7.13 -40.62
N GLU A 177 36.32 6.00 -41.30
CA GLU A 177 35.53 5.95 -42.51
C GLU A 177 34.04 6.03 -42.21
N THR A 178 33.39 7.07 -42.66
CA THR A 178 31.92 7.18 -42.61
C THR A 178 31.32 6.57 -43.87
N LYS A 179 30.73 5.38 -43.75
CA LYS A 179 29.84 4.82 -44.79
C LYS A 179 28.51 5.57 -44.77
N ARG A 180 28.21 6.29 -45.85
CA ARG A 180 26.88 6.84 -46.13
C ARG A 180 25.95 5.69 -46.53
N LYS A 181 24.83 5.52 -45.80
CA LYS A 181 23.65 4.84 -46.35
C LYS A 181 22.71 5.93 -46.85
N ALA A 182 22.48 5.95 -48.14
CA ALA A 182 21.40 6.69 -48.77
C ALA A 182 20.09 5.92 -48.59
N ILE A 183 19.04 6.60 -48.17
CA ILE A 183 17.64 6.33 -48.53
C ILE A 183 17.00 7.70 -48.72
#